data_c93b2717d8f4e5f69ab4e447bf8a2559
#
_entry.id   c93b2717d8f4e5f69ab4e447bf8a2559
#
_cell.length_a   1.000
_cell.length_b   1.000
_cell.length_c   1.000
_cell.angle_alpha   90.00
_cell.angle_beta   90.00
_cell.angle_gamma   90.00
#
_symmetry.space_group_name_H-M   'P 1'
#
loop_
_entity.id
_entity.type
_entity.pdbx_description
1 polymer ?
#
loop_
_entity_poly.entity_id
_entity_poly.type
_entity_poly.pdbx_seq_one_letter_code
_entity_poly.pdbx_strand_id
1 'polypeptide(L)'
;MPDLDYSTLPQSLRPLLDKFYRAHGSSMRASGEGQLWVARDGGIIAGLSLTAVMEGFWLTGLFVEPRWRGRGVAGELIANALATVAGPTWLFCHPDLRGFYEKLGFSHTTRLPQALADRLARYSRSKSLIALGISSAAKNE
;
A
#
# COMPACT_ATOMS: atom_id res chain seq x y z
N MET A 1 -4.02 -25.17 4.66
CA MET A 1 -3.57 -23.83 4.39
C MET A 1 -4.32 -23.25 3.22
N PRO A 2 -5.12 -22.28 3.43
CA PRO A 2 -5.86 -21.71 2.31
C PRO A 2 -4.91 -21.01 1.36
N ASP A 3 -5.16 -21.18 0.09
CA ASP A 3 -4.40 -20.48 -0.92
C ASP A 3 -5.13 -19.18 -1.19
N LEU A 4 -4.47 -18.09 -0.89
CA LEU A 4 -5.03 -16.79 -1.17
C LEU A 4 -4.67 -16.36 -2.58
N ASP A 5 -5.58 -15.65 -3.21
CA ASP A 5 -5.34 -15.07 -4.51
C ASP A 5 -4.90 -13.63 -4.33
N TYR A 6 -3.74 -13.29 -4.87
CA TYR A 6 -3.20 -11.92 -4.85
C TYR A 6 -3.22 -11.42 -6.29
N SER A 7 -4.04 -10.45 -6.57
CA SER A 7 -4.21 -10.00 -7.95
C SER A 7 -4.63 -8.55 -8.02
N THR A 8 -4.52 -7.98 -9.23
CA THR A 8 -5.01 -6.63 -9.46
C THR A 8 -6.53 -6.64 -9.52
N LEU A 9 -7.12 -5.53 -9.14
CA LEU A 9 -8.55 -5.30 -9.27
C LEU A 9 -8.74 -4.22 -10.34
N PRO A 10 -9.48 -4.50 -11.42
CA PRO A 10 -9.70 -3.48 -12.44
C PRO A 10 -10.34 -2.23 -11.86
N GLN A 11 -10.00 -1.07 -12.41
CA GLN A 11 -10.58 0.19 -11.95
C GLN A 11 -12.10 0.21 -12.03
N SER A 12 -12.67 -0.51 -12.99
CA SER A 12 -14.13 -0.61 -13.11
C SER A 12 -14.76 -1.28 -11.89
N LEU A 13 -13.96 -2.05 -11.13
CA LEU A 13 -14.43 -2.73 -9.92
C LEU A 13 -13.95 -2.03 -8.64
N ARG A 14 -13.40 -0.82 -8.77
CA ARG A 14 -12.97 -0.05 -7.61
C ARG A 14 -14.02 0.04 -6.50
N PRO A 15 -15.31 0.15 -6.81
CA PRO A 15 -16.32 0.18 -5.75
C PRO A 15 -16.29 -1.02 -4.82
N LEU A 16 -15.82 -2.18 -5.29
CA LEU A 16 -15.72 -3.36 -4.42
C LEU A 16 -14.68 -3.15 -3.32
N LEU A 17 -13.56 -2.51 -3.66
CA LEU A 17 -12.54 -2.23 -2.66
C LEU A 17 -13.02 -1.17 -1.68
N ASP A 18 -13.70 -0.13 -2.17
CA ASP A 18 -14.28 0.89 -1.30
C ASP A 18 -15.31 0.27 -0.35
N LYS A 19 -16.11 -0.67 -0.85
CA LYS A 19 -17.09 -1.37 -0.02
C LYS A 19 -16.39 -2.19 1.07
N PHE A 20 -15.28 -2.83 0.71
CA PHE A 20 -14.49 -3.59 1.68
C PHE A 20 -13.99 -2.68 2.80
N TYR A 21 -13.44 -1.52 2.45
CA TYR A 21 -12.98 -0.57 3.45
C TYR A 21 -14.13 -0.16 4.38
N ARG A 22 -15.27 0.21 3.81
CA ARG A 22 -16.40 0.65 4.61
C ARG A 22 -16.94 -0.45 5.51
N ALA A 23 -16.95 -1.68 5.02
CA ALA A 23 -17.45 -2.80 5.79
C ALA A 23 -16.65 -3.05 7.07
N HIS A 24 -15.39 -2.58 7.07
CA HIS A 24 -14.53 -2.74 8.24
C HIS A 24 -14.29 -1.41 8.97
N GLY A 25 -15.12 -0.42 8.70
CA GLY A 25 -15.03 0.86 9.39
C GLY A 25 -13.80 1.68 9.06
N SER A 26 -13.13 1.37 7.95
CA SER A 26 -11.96 2.12 7.53
C SER A 26 -12.38 3.33 6.72
N SER A 27 -11.68 4.45 6.94
CA SER A 27 -11.92 5.65 6.16
C SER A 27 -11.08 5.65 4.88
N MET A 28 -10.30 4.61 4.63
CA MET A 28 -9.49 4.52 3.43
C MET A 28 -10.37 4.45 2.19
N ARG A 29 -9.79 4.87 1.06
CA ARG A 29 -10.47 4.83 -0.22
C ARG A 29 -9.54 4.27 -1.26
N ALA A 30 -10.10 3.52 -2.21
CA ALA A 30 -9.34 3.03 -3.36
C ALA A 30 -9.01 4.23 -4.26
N SER A 31 -7.78 4.24 -4.78
CA SER A 31 -7.36 5.31 -5.67
C SER A 31 -8.16 5.28 -6.97
N GLY A 32 -8.51 6.44 -7.48
CA GLY A 32 -9.16 6.57 -8.78
C GLY A 32 -8.22 6.40 -9.95
N GLU A 33 -6.92 6.31 -9.69
CA GLU A 33 -5.92 6.10 -10.72
C GLU A 33 -4.89 5.12 -10.19
N GLY A 34 -4.14 4.51 -11.07
CA GLY A 34 -3.13 3.54 -10.67
C GLY A 34 -3.69 2.14 -10.56
N GLN A 35 -2.93 1.28 -9.94
CA GLN A 35 -3.29 -0.11 -9.78
C GLN A 35 -3.91 -0.37 -8.43
N LEU A 36 -4.99 -1.12 -8.43
CA LEU A 36 -5.60 -1.62 -7.20
C LEU A 36 -5.19 -3.07 -7.04
N TRP A 37 -4.75 -3.44 -5.86
CA TRP A 37 -4.34 -4.81 -5.57
C TRP A 37 -5.17 -5.35 -4.41
N VAL A 38 -5.57 -6.59 -4.52
CA VAL A 38 -6.38 -7.23 -3.48
C VAL A 38 -5.88 -8.64 -3.20
N ALA A 39 -6.13 -9.08 -1.98
CA ALA A 39 -5.99 -10.48 -1.60
C ALA A 39 -7.40 -11.01 -1.38
N ARG A 40 -7.66 -12.21 -1.85
CA ARG A 40 -8.98 -12.82 -1.76
C ARG A 40 -8.93 -14.20 -1.13
N ASP A 41 -9.98 -14.47 -0.36
CA ASP A 41 -10.29 -15.79 0.13
C ASP A 41 -11.80 -15.89 -0.06
N GLY A 42 -12.23 -16.16 -1.30
CA GLY A 42 -13.63 -16.00 -1.67
C GLY A 42 -13.90 -14.52 -1.92
N GLY A 43 -14.01 -13.73 -0.87
CA GLY A 43 -14.14 -12.28 -0.99
C GLY A 43 -12.83 -11.57 -0.73
N ILE A 44 -12.85 -10.24 -0.84
CA ILE A 44 -11.66 -9.44 -0.58
C ILE A 44 -11.36 -9.43 0.92
N ILE A 45 -10.11 -9.74 1.28
CA ILE A 45 -9.68 -9.74 2.67
C ILE A 45 -8.57 -8.71 2.92
N ALA A 46 -8.00 -8.13 1.86
CA ALA A 46 -7.00 -7.09 1.99
C ALA A 46 -6.91 -6.32 0.68
N GLY A 47 -6.40 -5.11 0.75
CA GLY A 47 -6.22 -4.31 -0.46
C GLY A 47 -5.19 -3.22 -0.27
N LEU A 48 -4.78 -2.64 -1.39
CA LEU A 48 -3.94 -1.45 -1.43
C LEU A 48 -4.08 -0.78 -2.79
N SER A 49 -3.60 0.43 -2.89
CA SER A 49 -3.50 1.15 -4.15
C SER A 49 -2.04 1.50 -4.42
N LEU A 50 -1.61 1.39 -5.66
CA LEU A 50 -0.26 1.73 -6.08
C LEU A 50 -0.36 2.71 -7.24
N THR A 51 -0.02 3.95 -7.01
CA THR A 51 -0.22 5.04 -7.97
C THR A 51 1.12 5.56 -8.46
N ALA A 52 1.25 5.76 -9.75
CA ALA A 52 2.47 6.33 -10.31
C ALA A 52 2.57 7.80 -9.89
N VAL A 53 3.75 8.20 -9.47
CA VAL A 53 4.06 9.60 -9.16
C VAL A 53 5.36 9.92 -9.86
N MET A 54 5.78 11.18 -9.81
CA MET A 54 7.04 11.54 -10.43
C MET A 54 8.15 10.69 -9.83
N GLU A 55 8.92 10.05 -10.67
CA GLU A 55 10.08 9.24 -10.32
C GLU A 55 9.80 7.90 -9.65
N GLY A 56 8.56 7.54 -9.42
CA GLY A 56 8.29 6.26 -8.78
C GLY A 56 6.82 6.04 -8.51
N PHE A 57 6.52 5.43 -7.36
CA PHE A 57 5.16 5.01 -7.03
C PHE A 57 4.82 5.37 -5.60
N TRP A 58 3.54 5.51 -5.33
CA TRP A 58 3.03 5.85 -4.01
C TRP A 58 2.01 4.79 -3.61
N LEU A 59 2.27 4.12 -2.50
CA LEU A 59 1.42 3.06 -1.98
C LEU A 59 0.51 3.62 -0.90
N THR A 60 -0.79 3.40 -1.05
CA THR A 60 -1.78 3.90 -0.11
C THR A 60 -2.81 2.84 0.18
N GLY A 61 -3.58 3.05 1.22
CA GLY A 61 -4.77 2.26 1.49
C GLY A 61 -4.54 0.81 1.87
N LEU A 62 -3.36 0.49 2.39
CA LEU A 62 -3.11 -0.89 2.83
C LEU A 62 -3.99 -1.21 4.03
N PHE A 63 -4.84 -2.20 3.88
CA PHE A 63 -5.71 -2.64 4.95
C PHE A 63 -5.93 -4.14 4.84
N VAL A 64 -5.81 -4.84 5.96
CA VAL A 64 -6.05 -6.28 6.03
C VAL A 64 -7.19 -6.51 7.00
N GLU A 65 -8.14 -7.34 6.60
CA GLU A 65 -9.26 -7.70 7.48
C GLU A 65 -8.69 -8.22 8.81
N PRO A 66 -9.21 -7.76 9.95
CA PRO A 66 -8.60 -8.10 11.23
C PRO A 66 -8.34 -9.59 11.46
N ARG A 67 -9.24 -10.47 11.01
CA ARG A 67 -9.06 -11.91 11.19
C ARG A 67 -7.86 -12.46 10.44
N TRP A 68 -7.41 -11.74 9.44
CA TRP A 68 -6.30 -12.20 8.59
C TRP A 68 -4.97 -11.56 8.96
N ARG A 69 -4.96 -10.70 9.97
CA ARG A 69 -3.72 -10.04 10.39
C ARG A 69 -2.80 -11.02 11.09
N GLY A 70 -1.49 -10.78 11.02
CA GLY A 70 -0.53 -11.66 11.63
C GLY A 70 -0.25 -12.92 10.85
N ARG A 71 -0.69 -12.99 9.60
CA ARG A 71 -0.53 -14.19 8.77
C ARG A 71 0.28 -13.91 7.51
N GLY A 72 0.94 -12.75 7.45
CA GLY A 72 1.79 -12.41 6.31
C GLY A 72 1.05 -11.88 5.09
N VAL A 73 -0.26 -11.63 5.19
CA VAL A 73 -1.04 -11.18 4.02
C VAL A 73 -0.56 -9.84 3.50
N ALA A 74 -0.32 -8.87 4.39
CA ALA A 74 0.12 -7.54 3.97
C ALA A 74 1.45 -7.63 3.22
N GLY A 75 2.41 -8.40 3.75
CA GLY A 75 3.70 -8.53 3.12
C GLY A 75 3.62 -9.18 1.75
N GLU A 76 2.81 -10.23 1.62
CA GLU A 76 2.61 -10.89 0.34
C GLU A 76 1.93 -9.97 -0.68
N LEU A 77 0.93 -9.24 -0.24
CA LEU A 77 0.23 -8.32 -1.13
C LEU A 77 1.17 -7.24 -1.64
N ILE A 78 1.95 -6.65 -0.75
CA ILE A 78 2.92 -5.63 -1.13
C ILE A 78 3.96 -6.23 -2.08
N ALA A 79 4.47 -7.42 -1.78
CA ALA A 79 5.49 -8.04 -2.62
C ALA A 79 4.95 -8.29 -4.03
N ASN A 80 3.72 -8.77 -4.15
CA ASN A 80 3.10 -8.97 -5.46
C ASN A 80 2.97 -7.67 -6.22
N ALA A 81 2.51 -6.61 -5.55
CA ALA A 81 2.34 -5.32 -6.20
C ALA A 81 3.68 -4.74 -6.64
N LEU A 82 4.69 -4.79 -5.78
CA LEU A 82 6.01 -4.22 -6.11
C LEU A 82 6.72 -5.01 -7.21
N ALA A 83 6.39 -6.28 -7.38
CA ALA A 83 7.00 -7.08 -8.44
C ALA A 83 6.60 -6.60 -9.84
N THR A 84 5.55 -5.80 -9.95
CA THR A 84 5.06 -5.32 -11.25
C THR A 84 5.63 -3.97 -11.63
N VAL A 85 6.40 -3.32 -10.75
CA VAL A 85 6.90 -1.97 -11.02
C VAL A 85 8.40 -1.92 -10.78
N ALA A 86 9.04 -0.94 -11.36
CA ALA A 86 10.48 -0.71 -11.19
C ALA A 86 10.67 0.69 -10.64
N GLY A 87 11.65 0.83 -9.75
CA GLY A 87 11.98 2.11 -9.17
C GLY A 87 11.47 2.25 -7.76
N PRO A 88 11.58 3.43 -7.19
CA PRO A 88 11.21 3.63 -5.79
C PRO A 88 9.71 3.64 -5.58
N THR A 89 9.29 3.15 -4.42
CA THR A 89 7.92 3.24 -3.96
C THR A 89 7.93 3.84 -2.56
N TRP A 90 7.07 4.81 -2.32
CA TRP A 90 6.98 5.50 -1.04
C TRP A 90 5.63 5.28 -0.40
N LEU A 91 5.60 5.35 0.92
CA LEU A 91 4.35 5.35 1.67
C LEU A 91 4.50 6.25 2.89
N PHE A 92 3.36 6.66 3.43
CA PHE A 92 3.33 7.39 4.70
C PHE A 92 2.67 6.49 5.73
N CYS A 93 3.20 6.49 6.95
CA CYS A 93 2.59 5.70 8.02
C CYS A 93 2.82 6.36 9.36
N HIS A 94 2.05 5.91 10.34
CA HIS A 94 2.29 6.32 11.71
C HIS A 94 3.66 5.76 12.14
N PRO A 95 4.45 6.51 12.92
CA PRO A 95 5.77 6.03 13.34
C PRO A 95 5.76 4.66 14.01
N ASP A 96 4.67 4.31 14.68
CA ASP A 96 4.57 3.00 15.33
C ASP A 96 4.57 1.84 14.34
N LEU A 97 4.28 2.11 13.08
CA LEU A 97 4.26 1.07 12.04
C LEU A 97 5.59 0.94 11.33
N ARG A 98 6.57 1.76 11.68
CA ARG A 98 7.86 1.75 11.01
C ARG A 98 8.50 0.36 11.05
N GLY A 99 8.51 -0.28 12.22
CA GLY A 99 9.10 -1.61 12.35
C GLY A 99 8.45 -2.65 11.46
N PHE A 100 7.12 -2.56 11.34
CA PHE A 100 6.39 -3.48 10.47
C PHE A 100 6.86 -3.34 9.02
N TYR A 101 6.95 -2.11 8.53
CA TYR A 101 7.37 -1.90 7.15
C TYR A 101 8.86 -2.16 6.94
N GLU A 102 9.69 -1.92 7.96
CA GLU A 102 11.12 -2.20 7.84
C GLU A 102 11.37 -3.70 7.61
N LYS A 103 10.56 -4.55 8.20
CA LYS A 103 10.68 -5.98 7.97
C LYS A 103 10.37 -6.36 6.54
N LEU A 104 9.64 -5.52 5.84
CA LEU A 104 9.29 -5.75 4.44
C LEU A 104 10.29 -5.09 3.48
N GLY A 105 11.31 -4.43 4.01
CA GLY A 105 12.36 -3.83 3.20
C GLY A 105 12.29 -2.33 3.04
N PHE A 106 11.27 -1.69 3.62
CA PHE A 106 11.17 -0.23 3.55
C PHE A 106 12.12 0.41 4.56
N SER A 107 12.53 1.63 4.29
CA SER A 107 13.32 2.38 5.25
C SER A 107 12.85 3.83 5.28
N HIS A 108 13.08 4.47 6.42
CA HIS A 108 12.71 5.87 6.61
C HIS A 108 13.46 6.72 5.59
N THR A 109 12.77 7.67 4.99
CA THR A 109 13.39 8.54 4.01
C THR A 109 12.90 9.97 4.17
N THR A 110 13.80 10.91 3.88
CA THR A 110 13.42 12.31 3.79
C THR A 110 13.50 12.78 2.33
N ARG A 111 13.88 11.89 1.42
CA ARG A 111 13.98 12.23 0.00
C ARG A 111 12.71 11.79 -0.71
N LEU A 112 11.88 12.75 -1.03
CA LEU A 112 10.59 12.50 -1.67
C LEU A 112 10.45 13.41 -2.88
N PRO A 113 9.72 12.95 -3.90
CA PRO A 113 9.29 13.88 -4.96
C PRO A 113 8.55 15.04 -4.32
N GLN A 114 8.67 16.21 -4.91
CA GLN A 114 8.12 17.42 -4.30
C GLN A 114 6.63 17.30 -3.96
N ALA A 115 5.86 16.69 -4.84
CA ALA A 115 4.43 16.54 -4.60
C ALA A 115 4.16 15.72 -3.34
N LEU A 116 4.96 14.68 -3.09
CA LEU A 116 4.78 13.87 -1.88
C LEU A 116 5.31 14.59 -0.65
N ALA A 117 6.40 15.33 -0.79
CA ALA A 117 6.92 16.12 0.32
C ALA A 117 5.88 17.16 0.78
N ASP A 118 5.23 17.81 -0.18
CA ASP A 118 4.18 18.80 0.13
C ASP A 118 2.99 18.12 0.80
N ARG A 119 2.63 16.94 0.32
CA ARG A 119 1.52 16.19 0.88
C ARG A 119 1.82 15.72 2.30
N LEU A 120 3.02 15.25 2.55
CA LEU A 120 3.43 14.84 3.88
C LEU A 120 3.39 16.03 4.85
N ALA A 121 3.88 17.17 4.42
CA ALA A 121 3.85 18.38 5.25
C ALA A 121 2.41 18.76 5.61
N ARG A 122 1.52 18.66 4.63
CA ARG A 122 0.11 19.00 4.82
C ARG A 122 -0.58 18.04 5.79
N TYR A 123 -0.36 16.75 5.61
CA TYR A 123 -0.97 15.72 6.46
C TYR A 123 -0.40 15.76 7.87
N SER A 124 0.87 16.12 8.01
CA SER A 124 1.52 16.13 9.30
C SER A 124 1.01 17.24 10.23
N ARG A 125 0.20 18.16 9.72
CA ARG A 125 -0.43 19.17 10.56
C ARG A 125 -1.44 18.57 11.52
N SER A 126 -2.04 17.44 11.16
CA SER A 126 -3.09 16.81 11.97
C SER A 126 -2.81 15.36 12.32
N LYS A 127 -1.79 14.75 11.75
CA LYS A 127 -1.47 13.35 11.97
C LYS A 127 0.02 13.21 12.18
N SER A 128 0.40 12.21 12.97
CA SER A 128 1.80 11.87 13.15
C SER A 128 2.17 10.90 12.03
N LEU A 129 2.91 11.37 11.04
CA LEU A 129 3.28 10.54 9.89
C LEU A 129 4.75 10.65 9.57
N ILE A 130 5.30 9.55 9.11
CA ILE A 130 6.66 9.51 8.54
C ILE A 130 6.57 8.92 7.15
N ALA A 131 7.58 9.19 6.34
CA ALA A 131 7.67 8.63 5.00
C ALA A 131 8.66 7.49 5.00
N LEU A 132 8.28 6.40 4.34
CA LEU A 132 9.17 5.26 4.13
C LEU A 132 9.27 5.02 2.64
N GLY A 133 10.37 4.44 2.23
CA GLY A 133 10.58 4.11 0.83
C GLY A 133 11.29 2.80 0.65
N ILE A 134 11.09 2.20 -0.50
CA ILE A 134 11.78 0.99 -0.91
C ILE A 134 12.09 1.15 -2.38
N SER A 135 13.24 0.63 -2.81
CA SER A 135 13.57 0.62 -4.21
C SER A 135 13.36 -0.77 -4.73
N SER A 136 12.53 -0.91 -5.75
CA SER A 136 12.28 -2.21 -6.32
C SER A 136 13.54 -2.67 -7.02
N ALA A 137 14.14 -3.71 -6.48
CA ALA A 137 15.38 -4.20 -7.01
C ALA A 137 15.19 -5.36 -7.93
N ALA A 138 13.97 -5.72 -8.12
CA ALA A 138 13.71 -6.93 -8.86
C ALA A 138 14.31 -6.89 -10.21
N LYS A 139 14.48 -5.74 -10.74
CA LYS A 139 14.97 -5.67 -11.99
C LYS A 139 16.38 -5.68 -12.04
N ASN A 140 16.99 -5.66 -11.07
CA ASN A 140 18.32 -5.66 -11.18
C ASN A 140 18.88 -6.83 -11.40
N GLU A 141 18.97 -7.26 -11.67
CA GLU A 141 19.49 -8.26 -11.67
C GLU A 141 19.71 -8.65 -12.27
#